data_e29e03774da6a5788189429dfe6818ea
#
_entry.id   e29e03774da6a5788189429dfe6818ea
#
_cell.length_a   1.000
_cell.length_b   1.000
_cell.length_c   1.000
_cell.angle_alpha   90.00
_cell.angle_beta   90.00
_cell.angle_gamma   90.00
#
_symmetry.space_group_name_H-M   'P 1'
#
loop_
_entity.id
_entity.type
_entity.pdbx_description
1 polymer ?
#
loop_
_entity_poly.entity_id
_entity_poly.type
_entity_poly.pdbx_seq_one_letter_code
_entity_poly.pdbx_strand_id
1 'polypeptide(L)'
;MTADEALVKLGQSTSEAVCGVLEMFAPGQITPGDVAVAPADRHPLEGIPTPAVVTMVSYVDGVTGGNLFVMTVAGARKLAAAMMGSEPDPDGGAAELDELELSAVAEAMNQMMASAAGAVSAVLGTEVEIGVPETRTFASAEQAVAAYARTPHATRAAVSVCGEPCRLVQLVPNAFVVRMTRALDELGSEIAAPASGPAAGPEGAPSLAGIPVRVAAELGRARMASAEIVGLPAGAVVELNRQADEPIDLYVNGRRFATGRLMVVDGADWAVRIERILDQNDNDPAEKEVA
;
A
#
# COMPACT_ATOMS: atom_id res chain seq x y z
N MET A 1 3.13 -20.83 4.09
CA MET A 1 1.83 -20.11 4.09
C MET A 1 1.41 -19.88 2.66
N THR A 2 0.12 -20.08 2.32
CA THR A 2 -0.38 -19.80 0.98
C THR A 2 -0.57 -18.28 0.76
N ALA A 3 -0.62 -17.82 -0.50
CA ALA A 3 -0.89 -16.43 -0.82
C ALA A 3 -2.23 -15.95 -0.26
N ASP A 4 -3.27 -16.78 -0.33
CA ASP A 4 -4.59 -16.45 0.19
C ASP A 4 -4.61 -16.34 1.73
N GLU A 5 -3.92 -17.23 2.45
CA GLU A 5 -3.76 -17.12 3.91
C GLU A 5 -3.05 -15.83 4.31
N ALA A 6 -2.02 -15.45 3.57
CA ALA A 6 -1.29 -14.23 3.80
C ALA A 6 -2.16 -12.98 3.53
N LEU A 7 -2.94 -12.99 2.44
CA LEU A 7 -3.88 -11.93 2.10
C LEU A 7 -4.97 -11.78 3.17
N VAL A 8 -5.55 -12.88 3.64
CA VAL A 8 -6.56 -12.85 4.72
C VAL A 8 -5.97 -12.28 6.00
N LYS A 9 -4.77 -12.69 6.38
CA LYS A 9 -4.08 -12.17 7.58
C LYS A 9 -3.80 -10.68 7.47
N LEU A 10 -3.34 -10.20 6.32
CA LEU A 10 -3.15 -8.77 6.07
C LEU A 10 -4.48 -8.02 6.16
N GLY A 11 -5.52 -8.53 5.51
CA GLY A 11 -6.86 -7.94 5.54
C GLY A 11 -7.45 -7.88 6.95
N GLN A 12 -7.22 -8.90 7.78
CA GLN A 12 -7.62 -8.91 9.18
C GLN A 12 -6.92 -7.82 9.99
N SER A 13 -5.58 -7.74 9.91
CA SER A 13 -4.80 -6.71 10.60
C SER A 13 -5.22 -5.30 10.16
N THR A 14 -5.45 -5.10 8.88
CA THR A 14 -5.91 -3.80 8.33
C THR A 14 -7.34 -3.48 8.80
N SER A 15 -8.24 -4.47 8.81
CA SER A 15 -9.62 -4.29 9.28
C SER A 15 -9.69 -3.97 10.77
N GLU A 16 -8.87 -4.63 11.59
CA GLU A 16 -8.77 -4.34 13.03
C GLU A 16 -8.29 -2.91 13.27
N ALA A 17 -7.27 -2.45 12.54
CA ALA A 17 -6.75 -1.10 12.64
C ALA A 17 -7.81 -0.04 12.26
N VAL A 18 -8.55 -0.27 11.17
CA VAL A 18 -9.66 0.60 10.71
C VAL A 18 -10.79 0.62 11.73
N CYS A 19 -11.22 -0.54 12.23
CA CYS A 19 -12.27 -0.62 13.25
C CYS A 19 -11.86 0.09 14.54
N GLY A 20 -10.59 0.00 14.95
CA GLY A 20 -10.07 0.71 16.11
C GLY A 20 -10.20 2.23 16.00
N VAL A 21 -9.96 2.80 14.82
CA VAL A 21 -10.17 4.23 14.56
C VAL A 21 -11.65 4.60 14.56
N LEU A 22 -12.49 3.80 13.89
CA LEU A 22 -13.93 4.04 13.83
C LEU A 22 -14.58 3.98 15.23
N GLU A 23 -14.09 3.09 16.10
CA GLU A 23 -14.57 2.97 17.47
C GLU A 23 -14.30 4.24 18.32
N MET A 24 -13.26 5.00 17.97
CA MET A 24 -13.01 6.30 18.61
C MET A 24 -14.06 7.35 18.22
N PHE A 25 -14.60 7.27 17.00
CA PHE A 25 -15.59 8.22 16.48
C PHE A 25 -17.04 7.82 16.82
N ALA A 26 -17.32 6.51 16.83
CA ALA A 26 -18.66 5.99 17.12
C ALA A 26 -18.57 4.80 18.11
N PRO A 27 -18.32 5.08 19.41
CA PRO A 27 -18.10 4.06 20.42
C PRO A 27 -19.28 3.10 20.56
N GLY A 28 -18.99 1.78 20.51
CA GLY A 28 -19.98 0.71 20.62
C GLY A 28 -20.89 0.55 19.40
N GLN A 29 -20.60 1.24 18.28
CA GLN A 29 -21.40 1.18 17.07
C GLN A 29 -20.65 0.55 15.89
N ILE A 30 -19.48 -0.01 16.13
CA ILE A 30 -18.65 -0.67 15.12
C ILE A 30 -18.70 -2.20 15.33
N THR A 31 -19.04 -2.91 14.26
CA THR A 31 -19.03 -4.38 14.29
C THR A 31 -18.14 -4.87 13.15
N PRO A 32 -16.96 -5.44 13.47
CA PRO A 32 -16.14 -6.10 12.47
C PRO A 32 -16.83 -7.35 11.94
N GLY A 33 -16.70 -7.61 10.66
CA GLY A 33 -17.21 -8.80 10.00
C GLY A 33 -16.09 -9.63 9.38
N ASP A 34 -16.47 -10.57 8.50
CA ASP A 34 -15.54 -11.49 7.88
C ASP A 34 -14.60 -10.81 6.87
N VAL A 35 -13.38 -11.34 6.83
CA VAL A 35 -12.37 -10.97 5.83
C VAL A 35 -12.19 -12.14 4.85
N ALA A 36 -12.27 -11.86 3.57
CA ALA A 36 -12.11 -12.85 2.52
C ALA A 36 -11.32 -12.29 1.33
N VAL A 37 -10.63 -13.18 0.63
CA VAL A 37 -10.04 -12.85 -0.68
C VAL A 37 -11.15 -12.67 -1.70
N ALA A 38 -11.10 -11.60 -2.45
CA ALA A 38 -12.07 -11.35 -3.52
C ALA A 38 -11.83 -12.32 -4.69
N PRO A 39 -12.89 -12.88 -5.31
CA PRO A 39 -12.73 -13.72 -6.48
C PRO A 39 -12.02 -12.97 -7.62
N ALA A 40 -11.05 -13.62 -8.26
CA ALA A 40 -10.25 -13.01 -9.31
C ALA A 40 -11.03 -12.66 -10.59
N ASP A 41 -12.17 -13.30 -10.80
CA ASP A 41 -13.08 -13.09 -11.94
C ASP A 41 -14.03 -11.90 -11.75
N ARG A 42 -14.17 -11.38 -10.52
CA ARG A 42 -15.09 -10.29 -10.18
C ARG A 42 -14.38 -9.04 -9.72
N HIS A 43 -15.00 -7.89 -9.99
CA HIS A 43 -14.51 -6.63 -9.45
C HIS A 43 -14.81 -6.56 -7.94
N PRO A 44 -13.84 -6.15 -7.08
CA PRO A 44 -14.04 -6.14 -5.63
C PRO A 44 -15.14 -5.16 -5.14
N LEU A 45 -15.55 -4.20 -5.99
CA LEU A 45 -16.66 -3.28 -5.73
C LEU A 45 -18.01 -3.76 -6.26
N GLU A 46 -18.08 -4.92 -6.89
CA GLU A 46 -19.39 -5.46 -7.30
C GLU A 46 -20.30 -5.67 -6.09
N GLY A 47 -21.57 -5.31 -6.27
CA GLY A 47 -22.60 -5.48 -5.25
C GLY A 47 -22.42 -4.64 -4.00
N ILE A 48 -21.72 -3.51 -4.08
CA ILE A 48 -21.71 -2.53 -2.99
C ILE A 48 -23.10 -1.90 -2.86
N PRO A 49 -23.52 -1.61 -1.62
CA PRO A 49 -24.78 -0.87 -1.42
C PRO A 49 -24.62 0.55 -1.97
N THR A 50 -25.67 1.06 -2.63
CA THR A 50 -25.68 2.39 -3.24
C THR A 50 -26.94 3.16 -2.84
N PRO A 51 -26.91 4.51 -2.82
CA PRO A 51 -25.76 5.37 -3.12
C PRO A 51 -24.61 5.19 -2.12
N ALA A 52 -23.38 5.24 -2.62
CA ALA A 52 -22.17 4.95 -1.83
C ALA A 52 -21.20 6.12 -1.80
N VAL A 53 -20.55 6.30 -0.66
CA VAL A 53 -19.34 7.10 -0.48
C VAL A 53 -18.15 6.15 -0.49
N VAL A 54 -17.21 6.38 -1.39
CA VAL A 54 -16.00 5.59 -1.53
C VAL A 54 -14.79 6.48 -1.33
N THR A 55 -13.96 6.14 -0.37
CA THR A 55 -12.66 6.78 -0.16
C THR A 55 -11.57 5.83 -0.60
N MET A 56 -10.70 6.28 -1.49
CA MET A 56 -9.51 5.56 -1.94
C MET A 56 -8.25 6.22 -1.43
N VAL A 57 -7.30 5.42 -1.00
CA VAL A 57 -5.92 5.82 -0.76
C VAL A 57 -4.98 4.91 -1.53
N SER A 58 -4.02 5.48 -2.23
CA SER A 58 -2.94 4.75 -2.89
C SER A 58 -1.69 4.73 -2.04
N TYR A 59 -0.91 3.66 -2.13
CA TYR A 59 0.43 3.60 -1.55
C TYR A 59 1.42 4.31 -2.49
N VAL A 60 2.33 5.13 -1.93
CA VAL A 60 3.24 6.00 -2.72
C VAL A 60 4.66 5.46 -2.77
N ASP A 61 5.12 4.71 -1.77
CA ASP A 61 6.51 4.27 -1.67
C ASP A 61 6.71 2.80 -2.08
N GLY A 62 6.97 2.60 -3.37
CA GLY A 62 7.45 1.32 -3.92
C GLY A 62 6.48 0.14 -3.80
N VAL A 63 5.27 0.41 -3.33
CA VAL A 63 4.18 -0.56 -3.23
C VAL A 63 3.02 -0.01 -4.04
N THR A 64 2.80 -0.59 -5.21
CA THR A 64 1.57 -0.31 -5.97
C THR A 64 0.40 -1.00 -5.27
N GLY A 65 -0.75 -0.36 -5.24
CA GLY A 65 -1.96 -0.85 -4.55
C GLY A 65 -2.60 0.25 -3.71
N GLY A 66 -3.53 -0.12 -2.87
CA GLY A 66 -4.23 0.83 -2.02
C GLY A 66 -5.40 0.23 -1.27
N ASN A 67 -6.05 1.05 -0.50
CA ASN A 67 -7.26 0.70 0.22
C ASN A 67 -8.44 1.52 -0.29
N LEU A 68 -9.61 0.89 -0.39
CA LEU A 68 -10.89 1.57 -0.59
C LEU A 68 -11.77 1.28 0.62
N PHE A 69 -12.36 2.32 1.17
CA PHE A 69 -13.42 2.17 2.15
C PHE A 69 -14.74 2.61 1.53
N VAL A 70 -15.72 1.73 1.58
CA VAL A 70 -17.04 1.91 0.96
C VAL A 70 -18.08 1.91 2.05
N MET A 71 -18.92 2.96 2.07
CA MET A 71 -20.07 3.04 2.96
C MET A 71 -21.28 3.59 2.21
N THR A 72 -22.47 3.33 2.74
CA THR A 72 -23.68 4.00 2.24
C THR A 72 -23.65 5.49 2.59
N VAL A 73 -24.36 6.32 1.81
CA VAL A 73 -24.56 7.74 2.19
C VAL A 73 -25.23 7.85 3.57
N ALA A 74 -26.16 6.95 3.88
CA ALA A 74 -26.79 6.90 5.20
C ALA A 74 -25.78 6.58 6.31
N GLY A 75 -24.85 5.63 6.06
CA GLY A 75 -23.76 5.29 6.99
C GLY A 75 -22.81 6.45 7.22
N ALA A 76 -22.44 7.15 6.13
CA ALA A 76 -21.58 8.33 6.18
C ALA A 76 -22.22 9.44 7.03
N ARG A 77 -23.52 9.69 6.85
CA ARG A 77 -24.26 10.67 7.64
C ARG A 77 -24.34 10.32 9.13
N LYS A 78 -24.62 9.05 9.44
CA LYS A 78 -24.62 8.58 10.84
C LYS A 78 -23.25 8.69 11.49
N LEU A 79 -22.19 8.37 10.77
CA LEU A 79 -20.81 8.53 11.25
C LEU A 79 -20.49 10.02 11.49
N ALA A 80 -20.81 10.90 10.56
CA ALA A 80 -20.63 12.34 10.70
C ALA A 80 -21.38 12.88 11.92
N ALA A 81 -22.64 12.49 12.11
CA ALA A 81 -23.44 12.86 13.27
C ALA A 81 -22.80 12.38 14.59
N ALA A 82 -22.32 11.13 14.64
CA ALA A 82 -21.63 10.60 15.82
C ALA A 82 -20.36 11.41 16.14
N MET A 83 -19.57 11.78 15.13
CA MET A 83 -18.37 12.61 15.30
C MET A 83 -18.68 14.02 15.80
N MET A 84 -19.79 14.58 15.36
CA MET A 84 -20.24 15.91 15.78
C MET A 84 -21.01 15.89 17.12
N GLY A 85 -21.26 14.71 17.69
CA GLY A 85 -22.07 14.56 18.90
C GLY A 85 -23.54 14.95 18.72
N SER A 86 -24.06 14.85 17.48
CA SER A 86 -25.45 15.14 17.12
C SER A 86 -26.22 13.85 16.83
N GLU A 87 -27.56 13.92 16.88
CA GLU A 87 -28.37 12.81 16.36
C GLU A 87 -28.46 12.91 14.83
N PRO A 88 -28.36 11.78 14.12
CA PRO A 88 -28.51 11.78 12.69
C PRO A 88 -29.93 12.22 12.32
N ASP A 89 -30.08 13.08 11.32
CA ASP A 89 -31.38 13.52 10.84
C ASP A 89 -32.17 12.32 10.27
N PRO A 90 -33.28 11.91 10.91
CA PRO A 90 -34.07 10.78 10.46
C PRO A 90 -34.74 11.00 9.10
N ASP A 91 -34.99 12.26 8.73
CA ASP A 91 -35.59 12.69 7.47
C ASP A 91 -34.58 13.16 6.43
N GLY A 92 -33.28 12.99 6.70
CA GLY A 92 -32.18 13.33 5.80
C GLY A 92 -32.24 12.62 4.45
N GLY A 93 -33.32 12.87 3.71
CA GLY A 93 -33.64 12.29 2.42
C GLY A 93 -32.80 12.83 1.25
N ALA A 94 -31.81 13.69 1.52
CA ALA A 94 -30.87 14.11 0.49
C ALA A 94 -29.99 12.93 0.10
N ALA A 95 -29.89 12.65 -1.20
CA ALA A 95 -29.01 11.64 -1.75
C ALA A 95 -27.53 11.99 -1.60
N GLU A 96 -27.22 13.20 -1.14
CA GLU A 96 -25.88 13.75 -1.00
C GLU A 96 -25.63 14.20 0.43
N LEU A 97 -24.37 14.14 0.87
CA LEU A 97 -23.91 14.69 2.13
C LEU A 97 -23.77 16.22 2.00
N ASP A 98 -24.05 16.95 3.07
CA ASP A 98 -23.72 18.35 3.12
C ASP A 98 -22.20 18.58 3.30
N GLU A 99 -21.75 19.83 3.23
CA GLU A 99 -20.33 20.17 3.28
C GLU A 99 -19.69 19.79 4.64
N LEU A 100 -20.44 19.95 5.74
CA LEU A 100 -19.98 19.63 7.08
C LEU A 100 -19.91 18.12 7.30
N GLU A 101 -20.94 17.38 6.88
CA GLU A 101 -20.97 15.93 6.89
C GLU A 101 -19.82 15.34 6.06
N LEU A 102 -19.61 15.88 4.86
CA LEU A 102 -18.52 15.44 3.98
C LEU A 102 -17.15 15.70 4.58
N SER A 103 -16.95 16.85 5.24
CA SER A 103 -15.71 17.20 5.93
C SER A 103 -15.44 16.25 7.11
N ALA A 104 -16.45 15.95 7.93
CA ALA A 104 -16.33 15.02 9.04
C ALA A 104 -15.98 13.60 8.55
N VAL A 105 -16.66 13.12 7.52
CA VAL A 105 -16.38 11.82 6.90
C VAL A 105 -14.97 11.78 6.32
N ALA A 106 -14.54 12.83 5.63
CA ALA A 106 -13.18 12.90 5.06
C ALA A 106 -12.11 12.81 6.15
N GLU A 107 -12.29 13.48 7.29
CA GLU A 107 -11.37 13.37 8.42
C GLU A 107 -11.32 11.96 9.00
N ALA A 108 -12.48 11.31 9.21
CA ALA A 108 -12.52 9.91 9.64
C ALA A 108 -11.77 9.00 8.67
N MET A 109 -11.98 9.19 7.35
CA MET A 109 -11.32 8.42 6.31
C MET A 109 -9.80 8.64 6.33
N ASN A 110 -9.33 9.87 6.51
CA ASN A 110 -7.89 10.16 6.62
C ASN A 110 -7.25 9.38 7.77
N GLN A 111 -7.86 9.40 8.95
CA GLN A 111 -7.32 8.70 10.11
C GLN A 111 -7.39 7.18 9.96
N MET A 112 -8.48 6.65 9.41
CA MET A 112 -8.61 5.21 9.11
C MET A 112 -7.54 4.74 8.12
N MET A 113 -7.31 5.48 7.05
CA MET A 113 -6.36 5.10 6.01
C MET A 113 -4.92 5.19 6.50
N ALA A 114 -4.60 6.16 7.36
CA ALA A 114 -3.31 6.23 8.04
C ALA A 114 -3.08 5.02 8.95
N SER A 115 -4.09 4.63 9.73
CA SER A 115 -4.03 3.43 10.58
C SER A 115 -3.90 2.14 9.76
N ALA A 116 -4.63 2.03 8.66
CA ALA A 116 -4.53 0.92 7.72
C ALA A 116 -3.10 0.79 7.14
N ALA A 117 -2.48 1.90 6.75
CA ALA A 117 -1.09 1.92 6.26
C ALA A 117 -0.10 1.48 7.35
N GLY A 118 -0.31 1.91 8.60
CA GLY A 118 0.47 1.45 9.75
C GLY A 118 0.39 -0.07 9.96
N ALA A 119 -0.82 -0.65 9.84
CA ALA A 119 -1.01 -2.10 9.93
C ALA A 119 -0.29 -2.85 8.80
N VAL A 120 -0.33 -2.33 7.58
CA VAL A 120 0.41 -2.90 6.44
C VAL A 120 1.91 -2.80 6.66
N SER A 121 2.40 -1.65 7.16
CA SER A 121 3.81 -1.44 7.51
C SER A 121 4.30 -2.46 8.55
N ALA A 122 3.49 -2.73 9.57
CA ALA A 122 3.82 -3.71 10.60
C ALA A 122 3.93 -5.14 10.04
N VAL A 123 3.07 -5.52 9.09
CA VAL A 123 3.12 -6.85 8.45
C VAL A 123 4.32 -6.96 7.51
N LEU A 124 4.67 -5.90 6.79
CA LEU A 124 5.77 -5.91 5.83
C LEU A 124 7.15 -5.70 6.47
N GLY A 125 7.20 -5.19 7.71
CA GLY A 125 8.45 -4.75 8.35
C GLY A 125 9.12 -3.54 7.67
N THR A 126 8.39 -2.82 6.81
CA THR A 126 8.87 -1.62 6.11
C THR A 126 7.80 -0.54 6.16
N GLU A 127 8.23 0.72 6.26
CA GLU A 127 7.31 1.86 6.25
C GLU A 127 6.56 1.92 4.90
N VAL A 128 5.24 2.11 5.00
CA VAL A 128 4.34 2.28 3.86
C VAL A 128 3.76 3.67 3.94
N GLU A 129 4.12 4.52 2.98
CA GLU A 129 3.55 5.85 2.84
C GLU A 129 2.28 5.81 1.99
N ILE A 130 1.33 6.68 2.33
CA ILE A 130 0.07 6.81 1.61
C ILE A 130 -0.04 8.16 0.93
N GLY A 131 -0.70 8.18 -0.22
CA GLY A 131 -1.13 9.40 -0.89
C GLY A 131 -2.28 10.08 -0.14
N VAL A 132 -2.70 11.23 -0.65
CA VAL A 132 -3.87 11.93 -0.13
C VAL A 132 -5.12 11.10 -0.44
N PRO A 133 -5.96 10.79 0.58
CA PRO A 133 -7.22 10.09 0.35
C PRO A 133 -8.16 10.90 -0.56
N GLU A 134 -8.74 10.22 -1.54
CA GLU A 134 -9.76 10.78 -2.43
C GLU A 134 -11.13 10.19 -2.09
N THR A 135 -12.10 11.06 -1.76
CA THR A 135 -13.48 10.65 -1.46
C THR A 135 -14.40 11.04 -2.60
N ARG A 136 -15.20 10.09 -3.08
CA ARG A 136 -16.17 10.27 -4.16
C ARG A 136 -17.49 9.60 -3.81
N THR A 137 -18.60 10.20 -4.27
CA THR A 137 -19.94 9.63 -4.15
C THR A 137 -20.36 9.00 -5.48
N PHE A 138 -20.96 7.81 -5.40
CA PHE A 138 -21.43 7.05 -6.55
C PHE A 138 -22.92 6.72 -6.38
N ALA A 139 -23.71 7.03 -7.39
CA ALA A 139 -25.13 6.71 -7.41
C ALA A 139 -25.40 5.21 -7.70
N SER A 140 -24.46 4.52 -8.36
CA SER A 140 -24.57 3.09 -8.65
C SER A 140 -23.25 2.34 -8.51
N ALA A 141 -23.33 1.03 -8.29
CA ALA A 141 -22.15 0.16 -8.18
C ALA A 141 -21.37 0.10 -9.49
N GLU A 142 -22.02 0.18 -10.64
CA GLU A 142 -21.38 0.18 -11.95
C GLU A 142 -20.48 1.40 -12.14
N GLN A 143 -20.91 2.57 -11.65
CA GLN A 143 -20.08 3.79 -11.68
C GLN A 143 -18.83 3.64 -10.81
N ALA A 144 -18.94 3.05 -9.63
CA ALA A 144 -17.81 2.78 -8.76
C ALA A 144 -16.85 1.76 -9.39
N VAL A 145 -17.38 0.69 -9.98
CA VAL A 145 -16.57 -0.31 -10.71
C VAL A 145 -15.82 0.30 -11.88
N ALA A 146 -16.44 1.21 -12.63
CA ALA A 146 -15.82 1.88 -13.77
C ALA A 146 -14.72 2.90 -13.36
N ALA A 147 -14.81 3.43 -12.14
CA ALA A 147 -13.89 4.45 -11.65
C ALA A 147 -12.54 3.88 -11.13
N TYR A 148 -12.51 2.60 -10.76
CA TYR A 148 -11.33 2.00 -10.15
C TYR A 148 -10.84 0.78 -10.93
N ALA A 149 -9.52 0.72 -11.17
CA ALA A 149 -8.90 -0.38 -11.87
C ALA A 149 -8.90 -1.65 -11.01
N ARG A 150 -9.01 -2.81 -11.66
CA ARG A 150 -8.82 -4.10 -11.00
C ARG A 150 -7.33 -4.32 -10.70
N THR A 151 -7.07 -4.95 -9.57
CA THR A 151 -5.76 -5.53 -9.24
C THR A 151 -5.85 -7.06 -9.33
N PRO A 152 -4.71 -7.76 -9.51
CA PRO A 152 -4.69 -9.23 -9.56
C PRO A 152 -5.27 -9.88 -8.30
N HIS A 153 -5.03 -9.26 -7.15
CA HIS A 153 -5.51 -9.73 -5.86
C HIS A 153 -6.25 -8.60 -5.13
N ALA A 154 -7.28 -8.96 -4.39
CA ALA A 154 -7.94 -8.04 -3.48
C ALA A 154 -8.49 -8.79 -2.27
N THR A 155 -8.51 -8.15 -1.11
CA THR A 155 -9.27 -8.63 0.05
C THR A 155 -10.49 -7.75 0.27
N ARG A 156 -11.52 -8.32 0.85
CA ARG A 156 -12.74 -7.62 1.27
C ARG A 156 -12.98 -7.92 2.74
N ALA A 157 -13.09 -6.89 3.54
CA ALA A 157 -13.52 -6.99 4.91
C ALA A 157 -14.91 -6.33 5.04
N ALA A 158 -15.86 -7.05 5.59
CA ALA A 158 -17.15 -6.48 5.96
C ALA A 158 -17.00 -5.74 7.29
N VAL A 159 -17.63 -4.59 7.42
CA VAL A 159 -17.70 -3.81 8.66
C VAL A 159 -19.09 -3.21 8.76
N SER A 160 -19.70 -3.20 9.93
CA SER A 160 -20.90 -2.42 10.17
C SER A 160 -20.54 -1.17 10.99
N VAL A 161 -20.96 -0.01 10.51
CA VAL A 161 -20.72 1.29 11.14
C VAL A 161 -22.08 1.94 11.41
N CYS A 162 -22.40 2.20 12.66
CA CYS A 162 -23.70 2.75 13.08
C CYS A 162 -24.90 1.96 12.52
N GLY A 163 -24.76 0.62 12.47
CA GLY A 163 -25.77 -0.29 11.92
C GLY A 163 -25.85 -0.34 10.39
N GLU A 164 -25.02 0.42 9.68
CA GLU A 164 -24.97 0.41 8.21
C GLU A 164 -23.83 -0.47 7.68
N PRO A 165 -24.06 -1.19 6.56
CA PRO A 165 -23.03 -2.03 5.97
C PRO A 165 -21.94 -1.19 5.30
N CYS A 166 -20.69 -1.48 5.66
CA CYS A 166 -19.50 -0.91 5.06
C CYS A 166 -18.59 -2.01 4.55
N ARG A 167 -17.68 -1.67 3.64
CA ARG A 167 -16.70 -2.60 3.10
C ARG A 167 -15.34 -1.94 3.00
N LEU A 168 -14.35 -2.55 3.61
CA LEU A 168 -12.95 -2.25 3.34
C LEU A 168 -12.47 -3.18 2.21
N VAL A 169 -11.91 -2.62 1.17
CA VAL A 169 -11.30 -3.35 0.06
C VAL A 169 -9.83 -2.99 0.00
N GLN A 170 -8.97 -3.98 0.03
CA GLN A 170 -7.54 -3.80 -0.13
C GLN A 170 -7.13 -4.33 -1.50
N LEU A 171 -6.57 -3.46 -2.32
CA LEU A 171 -6.07 -3.77 -3.66
C LEU A 171 -4.60 -4.16 -3.56
N VAL A 172 -4.28 -5.39 -3.96
CA VAL A 172 -2.95 -5.99 -3.75
C VAL A 172 -2.36 -6.44 -5.08
N PRO A 173 -1.27 -5.82 -5.54
CA PRO A 173 -0.53 -6.29 -6.73
C PRO A 173 0.27 -7.55 -6.44
N ASN A 174 0.64 -8.28 -7.52
CA ASN A 174 1.45 -9.51 -7.42
C ASN A 174 2.77 -9.30 -6.66
N ALA A 175 3.49 -8.23 -6.96
CA ALA A 175 4.76 -7.92 -6.30
C ALA A 175 4.62 -7.79 -4.77
N PHE A 176 3.50 -7.25 -4.32
CA PHE A 176 3.19 -7.12 -2.90
C PHE A 176 2.90 -8.48 -2.24
N VAL A 177 2.15 -9.36 -2.92
CA VAL A 177 1.85 -10.71 -2.42
C VAL A 177 3.13 -11.50 -2.21
N VAL A 178 4.07 -11.44 -3.16
CA VAL A 178 5.37 -12.13 -3.06
C VAL A 178 6.19 -11.60 -1.86
N ARG A 179 6.23 -10.29 -1.67
CA ARG A 179 6.94 -9.68 -0.53
C ARG A 179 6.31 -10.07 0.81
N MET A 180 5.00 -10.05 0.88
CA MET A 180 4.23 -10.35 2.07
C MET A 180 4.35 -11.83 2.47
N THR A 181 4.20 -12.76 1.53
CA THR A 181 4.38 -14.21 1.81
C THR A 181 5.77 -14.47 2.35
N ARG A 182 6.79 -13.86 1.76
CA ARG A 182 8.17 -14.00 2.24
C ARG A 182 8.34 -13.45 3.66
N ALA A 183 7.89 -12.24 3.93
CA ALA A 183 7.97 -11.63 5.27
C ALA A 183 7.26 -12.47 6.34
N LEU A 184 6.07 -13.00 6.01
CA LEU A 184 5.31 -13.85 6.94
C LEU A 184 5.91 -15.25 7.12
N ASP A 185 6.59 -15.81 6.11
CA ASP A 185 7.33 -17.08 6.24
C ASP A 185 8.60 -16.90 7.09
N GLU A 186 9.29 -15.77 6.97
CA GLU A 186 10.43 -15.41 7.81
C GLU A 186 10.01 -15.27 9.28
N LEU A 187 8.91 -14.55 9.57
CA LEU A 187 8.32 -14.44 10.92
C LEU A 187 7.85 -15.81 11.47
N GLY A 188 7.25 -16.65 10.63
CA GLY A 188 6.84 -17.99 11.03
C GLY A 188 8.01 -18.91 11.34
N SER A 189 9.15 -18.73 10.67
CA SER A 189 10.38 -19.48 10.91
C SER A 189 11.06 -19.08 12.22
N GLU A 190 11.01 -17.81 12.61
CA GLU A 190 11.54 -17.34 13.90
C GLU A 190 10.75 -17.88 15.10
N ILE A 191 9.43 -18.05 14.95
CA ILE A 191 8.55 -18.62 16.02
C ILE A 191 8.68 -20.14 16.10
N ALA A 192 9.01 -20.81 15.00
CA ALA A 192 9.09 -22.27 14.90
C ALA A 192 10.48 -22.85 15.16
N ALA A 193 11.52 -22.03 15.35
CA ALA A 193 12.85 -22.52 15.67
C ALA A 193 12.88 -23.08 17.10
N PRO A 194 13.05 -24.42 17.29
CA PRO A 194 13.36 -24.93 18.62
C PRO A 194 14.70 -24.33 19.03
N ALA A 195 14.79 -23.92 20.29
CA ALA A 195 16.03 -23.47 20.90
C ALA A 195 17.08 -24.59 20.83
N SER A 196 17.77 -24.71 19.70
CA SER A 196 18.95 -25.53 19.55
C SER A 196 20.10 -24.75 20.12
N GLY A 197 20.68 -25.27 21.18
CA GLY A 197 21.71 -24.66 21.98
C GLY A 197 22.96 -24.19 21.21
N PRO A 198 23.82 -23.42 21.85
CA PRO A 198 24.81 -22.58 21.19
C PRO A 198 25.93 -23.38 20.54
N ALA A 199 26.02 -23.28 19.22
CA ALA A 199 27.29 -23.49 18.56
C ALA A 199 28.15 -22.23 18.81
N ALA A 200 29.14 -22.34 19.69
CA ALA A 200 30.06 -21.29 20.03
C ALA A 200 30.87 -20.85 18.80
N GLY A 201 30.53 -19.67 18.27
CA GLY A 201 31.40 -18.86 17.43
C GLY A 201 31.79 -17.60 18.24
N PRO A 202 32.88 -16.89 17.92
CA PRO A 202 33.48 -15.88 18.79
C PRO A 202 32.48 -14.74 19.11
N GLU A 203 32.37 -14.49 20.39
CA GLU A 203 31.52 -13.45 20.99
C GLU A 203 31.86 -12.07 20.45
N GLY A 204 30.84 -11.29 20.07
CA GLY A 204 30.90 -9.84 20.18
C GLY A 204 30.53 -8.95 19.01
N ALA A 205 29.96 -9.44 17.91
CA ALA A 205 29.37 -8.52 16.90
C ALA A 205 27.87 -8.73 16.79
N PRO A 206 27.03 -7.68 16.95
CA PRO A 206 25.61 -7.78 16.62
C PRO A 206 25.49 -8.17 15.13
N SER A 207 24.74 -9.23 14.85
CA SER A 207 24.48 -9.67 13.47
C SER A 207 23.74 -8.58 12.72
N LEU A 208 24.43 -7.92 11.79
CA LEU A 208 23.87 -6.91 10.89
C LEU A 208 22.92 -7.52 9.83
N ALA A 209 22.79 -8.85 9.79
CA ALA A 209 22.04 -9.58 8.77
C ALA A 209 20.50 -9.33 8.80
N GLY A 210 19.98 -8.79 9.91
CA GLY A 210 18.54 -8.50 10.05
C GLY A 210 18.16 -7.04 9.84
N ILE A 211 19.11 -6.15 9.48
CA ILE A 211 18.78 -4.73 9.28
C ILE A 211 18.22 -4.53 7.87
N PRO A 212 16.97 -4.05 7.73
CA PRO A 212 16.43 -3.73 6.42
C PRO A 212 17.21 -2.58 5.79
N VAL A 213 17.63 -2.74 4.54
CA VAL A 213 18.33 -1.72 3.76
C VAL A 213 17.55 -1.36 2.51
N ARG A 214 17.53 -0.08 2.16
CA ARG A 214 16.91 0.39 0.92
C ARG A 214 17.84 0.10 -0.25
N VAL A 215 17.34 -0.62 -1.26
CA VAL A 215 18.03 -0.86 -2.53
C VAL A 215 17.42 0.06 -3.58
N ALA A 216 18.25 0.89 -4.23
CA ALA A 216 17.86 1.73 -5.34
C ALA A 216 18.50 1.21 -6.64
N ALA A 217 17.76 1.22 -7.75
CA ALA A 217 18.24 0.90 -9.08
C ALA A 217 18.34 2.18 -9.91
N GLU A 218 19.52 2.52 -10.41
CA GLU A 218 19.76 3.70 -11.25
C GLU A 218 19.73 3.29 -12.73
N LEU A 219 18.69 3.75 -13.44
CA LEU A 219 18.50 3.48 -14.87
C LEU A 219 19.47 4.27 -15.75
N GLY A 220 19.93 5.41 -15.30
CA GLY A 220 20.82 6.31 -16.01
C GLY A 220 20.71 7.73 -15.48
N ARG A 221 21.51 8.63 -16.02
CA ARG A 221 21.56 10.04 -15.63
C ARG A 221 21.38 10.94 -16.85
N ALA A 222 20.73 12.08 -16.64
CA ALA A 222 20.69 13.18 -17.61
C ALA A 222 21.25 14.45 -16.97
N ARG A 223 21.92 15.26 -17.76
CA ARG A 223 22.34 16.62 -17.35
C ARG A 223 21.58 17.63 -18.17
N MET A 224 20.89 18.55 -17.52
CA MET A 224 20.18 19.64 -18.18
C MET A 224 20.22 20.90 -17.32
N ALA A 225 20.00 22.06 -17.93
CA ALA A 225 19.98 23.33 -17.21
C ALA A 225 18.76 23.41 -16.28
N SER A 226 18.89 24.08 -15.14
CA SER A 226 17.78 24.24 -14.19
C SER A 226 16.55 24.90 -14.81
N ALA A 227 16.75 25.83 -15.77
CA ALA A 227 15.67 26.47 -16.50
C ALA A 227 14.90 25.47 -17.40
N GLU A 228 15.57 24.47 -17.96
CA GLU A 228 14.94 23.42 -18.76
C GLU A 228 14.10 22.49 -17.88
N ILE A 229 14.58 22.15 -16.68
CA ILE A 229 13.84 21.31 -15.73
C ILE A 229 12.51 21.97 -15.33
N VAL A 230 12.55 23.29 -15.01
CA VAL A 230 11.33 24.04 -14.61
C VAL A 230 10.34 24.18 -15.77
N GLY A 231 10.84 24.15 -17.02
CA GLY A 231 10.03 24.29 -18.23
C GLY A 231 9.51 22.96 -18.82
N LEU A 232 9.82 21.79 -18.23
CA LEU A 232 9.40 20.50 -18.77
C LEU A 232 7.87 20.33 -18.70
N PRO A 233 7.19 20.16 -19.84
CA PRO A 233 5.76 19.88 -19.83
C PRO A 233 5.49 18.41 -19.49
N ALA A 234 4.28 18.12 -19.04
CA ALA A 234 3.82 16.74 -18.91
C ALA A 234 3.89 16.00 -20.25
N GLY A 235 4.49 14.82 -20.28
CA GLY A 235 4.75 14.05 -21.50
C GLY A 235 6.10 14.33 -22.17
N ALA A 236 6.93 15.21 -21.61
CA ALA A 236 8.31 15.40 -22.10
C ALA A 236 9.13 14.12 -21.94
N VAL A 237 10.02 13.86 -22.89
CA VAL A 237 10.95 12.73 -22.86
C VAL A 237 12.33 13.25 -22.46
N VAL A 238 12.92 12.63 -21.45
CA VAL A 238 14.29 12.91 -21.01
C VAL A 238 15.16 11.71 -21.38
N GLU A 239 16.14 11.93 -22.26
CA GLU A 239 17.11 10.88 -22.61
C GLU A 239 18.13 10.69 -21.48
N LEU A 240 18.41 9.44 -21.17
CA LEU A 240 19.41 9.06 -20.17
C LEU A 240 20.72 8.65 -20.87
N ASN A 241 21.82 8.77 -20.15
CA ASN A 241 23.17 8.44 -20.64
C ASN A 241 23.45 6.93 -20.73
N ARG A 242 22.43 6.08 -20.75
CA ARG A 242 22.56 4.61 -20.78
C ARG A 242 21.55 3.99 -21.75
N GLN A 243 21.94 2.93 -22.42
CA GLN A 243 21.04 2.20 -23.33
C GLN A 243 20.14 1.24 -22.54
N ALA A 244 18.97 0.92 -23.11
CA ALA A 244 17.96 0.12 -22.44
C ALA A 244 18.38 -1.34 -22.14
N ASP A 245 19.36 -1.85 -22.87
CA ASP A 245 19.92 -3.21 -22.73
C ASP A 245 21.22 -3.27 -21.92
N GLU A 246 21.74 -2.12 -21.49
CA GLU A 246 22.93 -2.07 -20.63
C GLU A 246 22.59 -2.44 -19.18
N PRO A 247 23.55 -3.06 -18.45
CA PRO A 247 23.38 -3.32 -17.03
C PRO A 247 23.20 -2.03 -16.24
N ILE A 248 22.26 -2.03 -15.31
CA ILE A 248 21.98 -0.92 -14.39
C ILE A 248 22.72 -1.08 -13.07
N ASP A 249 22.94 0.03 -12.37
CA ASP A 249 23.61 0.04 -11.09
C ASP A 249 22.64 -0.06 -9.93
N LEU A 250 22.97 -0.88 -8.95
CA LEU A 250 22.23 -1.06 -7.71
C LEU A 250 22.98 -0.45 -6.55
N TYR A 251 22.26 0.36 -5.75
CA TYR A 251 22.79 1.08 -4.61
C TYR A 251 22.11 0.65 -3.31
N VAL A 252 22.88 0.53 -2.24
CA VAL A 252 22.39 0.39 -0.87
C VAL A 252 22.93 1.57 -0.07
N ASN A 253 22.03 2.33 0.55
CA ASN A 253 22.38 3.52 1.33
C ASN A 253 23.31 4.50 0.56
N GLY A 254 23.07 4.68 -0.74
CA GLY A 254 23.87 5.56 -1.60
C GLY A 254 25.22 4.99 -2.07
N ARG A 255 25.56 3.75 -1.68
CA ARG A 255 26.78 3.07 -2.16
C ARG A 255 26.40 2.01 -3.20
N ARG A 256 27.09 2.05 -4.34
CA ARG A 256 26.94 1.03 -5.39
C ARG A 256 27.45 -0.32 -4.87
N PHE A 257 26.63 -1.36 -4.93
CA PHE A 257 26.98 -2.69 -4.43
C PHE A 257 26.85 -3.79 -5.49
N ALA A 258 26.07 -3.55 -6.55
CA ALA A 258 25.87 -4.56 -7.58
C ALA A 258 25.53 -3.91 -8.93
N THR A 259 25.64 -4.69 -9.98
CA THR A 259 25.07 -4.41 -11.31
C THR A 259 24.10 -5.50 -11.70
N GLY A 260 23.08 -5.16 -12.47
CA GLY A 260 22.09 -6.11 -12.92
C GLY A 260 21.35 -5.63 -14.15
N ARG A 261 20.56 -6.49 -14.73
CA ARG A 261 19.76 -6.20 -15.91
C ARG A 261 18.31 -5.98 -15.53
N LEU A 262 17.77 -4.85 -15.98
CA LEU A 262 16.35 -4.55 -15.84
C LEU A 262 15.52 -5.54 -16.66
N MET A 263 14.44 -6.04 -16.08
CA MET A 263 13.51 -6.95 -16.74
C MET A 263 12.09 -6.67 -16.27
N VAL A 264 11.15 -7.08 -17.09
CA VAL A 264 9.72 -7.05 -16.73
C VAL A 264 9.31 -8.44 -16.28
N VAL A 265 8.70 -8.53 -15.11
CA VAL A 265 8.17 -9.78 -14.54
C VAL A 265 6.64 -9.65 -14.49
N ASP A 266 5.95 -10.73 -14.76
CA ASP A 266 4.48 -10.82 -14.74
C ASP A 266 3.75 -9.79 -15.63
N GLY A 267 4.43 -9.33 -16.68
CA GLY A 267 3.87 -8.47 -17.72
C GLY A 267 3.79 -6.97 -17.39
N ALA A 268 4.08 -6.55 -16.15
CA ALA A 268 3.99 -5.16 -15.75
C ALA A 268 5.04 -4.71 -14.70
N ASP A 269 5.58 -5.63 -13.91
CA ASP A 269 6.45 -5.27 -12.80
C ASP A 269 7.93 -5.20 -13.20
N TRP A 270 8.60 -4.13 -12.77
CA TRP A 270 10.03 -3.99 -12.95
C TRP A 270 10.80 -4.85 -11.94
N ALA A 271 11.71 -5.68 -12.44
CA ALA A 271 12.63 -6.47 -11.63
C ALA A 271 14.06 -6.27 -12.12
N VAL A 272 15.04 -6.55 -11.28
CA VAL A 272 16.46 -6.52 -11.66
C VAL A 272 17.05 -7.89 -11.41
N ARG A 273 17.59 -8.52 -12.47
CA ARG A 273 18.41 -9.70 -12.34
C ARG A 273 19.84 -9.27 -12.01
N ILE A 274 20.33 -9.60 -10.83
CA ILE A 274 21.71 -9.30 -10.42
C ILE A 274 22.67 -10.11 -11.32
N GLU A 275 23.58 -9.42 -11.98
CA GLU A 275 24.62 -10.02 -12.82
C GLU A 275 25.98 -10.07 -12.10
N ARG A 276 26.28 -9.03 -11.28
CA ARG A 276 27.54 -8.97 -10.54
C ARG A 276 27.34 -8.24 -9.22
N ILE A 277 27.86 -8.80 -8.14
CA ILE A 277 28.04 -8.11 -6.85
C ILE A 277 29.43 -7.51 -6.86
N LEU A 278 29.54 -6.25 -6.45
CA LEU A 278 30.82 -5.50 -6.42
C LEU A 278 31.46 -5.67 -5.04
N ASP A 279 32.73 -6.01 -5.01
CA ASP A 279 33.50 -6.03 -3.78
C ASP A 279 33.83 -4.61 -3.30
N GLN A 280 34.18 -4.46 -2.01
CA GLN A 280 34.44 -3.15 -1.41
C GLN A 280 35.55 -2.34 -2.10
N ASN A 281 36.43 -2.99 -2.87
CA ASN A 281 37.51 -2.35 -3.62
C ASN A 281 37.10 -1.80 -5.01
N ASP A 282 35.96 -2.19 -5.53
CA ASP A 282 35.46 -1.74 -6.85
C ASP A 282 34.70 -0.40 -6.80
N ASN A 283 34.68 0.28 -5.67
CA ASN A 283 33.81 1.41 -5.37
C ASN A 283 34.53 2.76 -5.38
N ASP A 284 35.68 2.90 -6.04
CA ASP A 284 36.37 4.18 -6.17
C ASP A 284 35.85 4.97 -7.38
N PRO A 285 35.15 6.11 -7.17
CA PRO A 285 34.59 6.92 -8.26
C PRO A 285 35.63 7.76 -9.01
N ALA A 286 36.92 7.61 -8.73
CA ALA A 286 37.97 8.55 -9.17
C ALA A 286 38.63 8.23 -10.51
N GLU A 287 38.31 7.15 -11.22
CA GLU A 287 39.08 6.78 -12.43
C GLU A 287 38.31 6.70 -13.77
N LYS A 288 37.24 7.47 -13.97
CA LYS A 288 36.65 7.62 -15.31
C LYS A 288 36.23 9.05 -15.66
N GLU A 289 37.10 10.00 -15.37
CA GLU A 289 36.98 11.35 -15.91
C GLU A 289 38.32 11.79 -16.53
N VAL A 290 38.85 11.02 -17.48
CA VAL A 290 39.82 11.48 -18.50
C VAL A 290 39.76 10.52 -19.68
N ALA A 291 38.94 10.82 -20.69
CA ALA A 291 39.22 10.64 -22.13
C ALA A 291 38.06 11.20 -22.93
#